data_6080961a53bf3bbede927d72f366ee19
#
_entry.id   6080961a53bf3bbede927d72f366ee19
#
_cell.length_a   1.000
_cell.length_b   1.000
_cell.length_c   1.000
_cell.angle_alpha   90.00
_cell.angle_beta   90.00
_cell.angle_gamma   90.00
#
_symmetry.space_group_name_H-M   'P 1'
#
loop_
_entity.id
_entity.type
_entity.pdbx_description
1 polymer ?
#
loop_
_entity_poly.entity_id
_entity_poly.type
_entity_poly.pdbx_seq_one_letter_code
_entity_poly.pdbx_strand_id
1 'polypeptide(L)'
;IDHDTLSAYGVIPAFLQLKAAGLPAPRHLLWRLQAVVENCHWNTLSPVLRDQLWHTACHAPPVVPPLNLPEAEHWMRVALTLAAQAAARGEVPVGAIVVKAGKVIGQGSNAPIATHDPCAHAEILALRQAAQHLGNYRLTGCAVYVTLEPCPMCAGAMLHARVAKVVYGAADAKTGAAGSVVDLFAQRQLN
;
A
#
# COMPACT_ATOMS: atom_id res chain seq x y z
N ILE A 1 8.92 -11.37 20.07
CA ILE A 1 7.73 -12.21 20.27
C ILE A 1 8.25 -13.49 20.92
N ASP A 2 7.74 -13.82 22.09
CA ASP A 2 8.05 -15.10 22.75
C ASP A 2 7.31 -16.27 22.06
N HIS A 3 7.69 -17.49 22.43
CA HIS A 3 7.14 -18.72 21.88
C HIS A 3 5.62 -18.80 22.01
N ASP A 4 5.09 -18.48 23.19
CA ASP A 4 3.66 -18.65 23.50
C ASP A 4 2.80 -17.64 22.72
N THR A 5 3.26 -16.39 22.66
CA THR A 5 2.63 -15.37 21.84
C THR A 5 2.65 -15.72 20.36
N LEU A 6 3.77 -16.23 19.83
CA LEU A 6 3.87 -16.64 18.43
C LEU A 6 2.98 -17.86 18.12
N SER A 7 2.92 -18.83 19.05
CA SER A 7 2.08 -20.01 18.91
C SER A 7 0.60 -19.65 18.89
N ALA A 8 0.17 -18.73 19.76
CA ALA A 8 -1.22 -18.26 19.82
C ALA A 8 -1.60 -17.38 18.62
N TYR A 9 -0.71 -16.50 18.17
CA TYR A 9 -0.97 -15.58 17.06
C TYR A 9 -0.91 -16.29 15.70
N GLY A 10 -0.06 -17.29 15.56
CA GLY A 10 0.21 -18.04 14.35
C GLY A 10 1.38 -17.49 13.54
N VAL A 11 2.14 -18.40 12.96
CA VAL A 11 3.38 -18.11 12.23
C VAL A 11 3.14 -17.31 10.95
N ILE A 12 2.09 -17.65 10.19
CA ILE A 12 1.78 -16.99 8.92
C ILE A 12 1.29 -15.56 9.16
N PRO A 13 0.33 -15.27 10.05
CA PRO A 13 -0.04 -13.91 10.41
C PRO A 13 1.15 -13.08 10.89
N ALA A 14 2.02 -13.63 11.77
CA ALA A 14 3.21 -12.93 12.25
C ALA A 14 4.17 -12.55 11.11
N PHE A 15 4.45 -13.49 10.21
CA PHE A 15 5.28 -13.24 9.02
C PHE A 15 4.70 -12.14 8.13
N LEU A 16 3.40 -12.19 7.86
CA LEU A 16 2.71 -11.21 7.03
C LEU A 16 2.66 -9.82 7.70
N GLN A 17 2.51 -9.78 9.03
CA GLN A 17 2.57 -8.53 9.80
C GLN A 17 3.94 -7.85 9.69
N LEU A 18 5.03 -8.61 9.83
CA LEU A 18 6.38 -8.09 9.66
C LEU A 18 6.60 -7.54 8.25
N LYS A 19 6.13 -8.28 7.24
CA LYS A 19 6.18 -7.84 5.84
C LYS A 19 5.37 -6.56 5.62
N ALA A 20 4.17 -6.48 6.16
CA ALA A 20 3.29 -5.31 6.07
C ALA A 20 3.87 -4.09 6.80
N ALA A 21 4.63 -4.30 7.88
CA ALA A 21 5.37 -3.24 8.58
C ALA A 21 6.64 -2.76 7.83
N GLY A 22 6.91 -3.27 6.62
CA GLY A 22 8.06 -2.90 5.81
C GLY A 22 9.40 -3.52 6.26
N LEU A 23 9.35 -4.47 7.19
CA LEU A 23 10.55 -5.18 7.63
C LEU A 23 10.99 -6.22 6.60
N PRO A 24 12.31 -6.49 6.48
CA PRO A 24 12.80 -7.56 5.63
C PRO A 24 12.17 -8.90 6.05
N ALA A 25 11.36 -9.48 5.17
CA ALA A 25 10.67 -10.75 5.42
C ALA A 25 11.02 -11.76 4.30
N PRO A 26 12.27 -12.23 4.24
CA PRO A 26 12.67 -13.24 3.27
C PRO A 26 12.00 -14.59 3.59
N ARG A 27 11.86 -15.46 2.57
CA ARG A 27 11.18 -16.76 2.69
C ARG A 27 11.64 -17.59 3.88
N HIS A 28 12.93 -17.61 4.18
CA HIS A 28 13.48 -18.38 5.30
C HIS A 28 13.10 -17.84 6.68
N LEU A 29 12.64 -16.59 6.80
CA LEU A 29 12.12 -16.04 8.05
C LEU A 29 10.85 -16.82 8.48
N LEU A 30 9.97 -17.14 7.53
CA LEU A 30 8.77 -17.94 7.81
C LEU A 30 9.13 -19.31 8.41
N TRP A 31 10.16 -19.97 7.88
CA TRP A 31 10.65 -21.24 8.41
C TRP A 31 11.26 -21.11 9.80
N ARG A 32 11.98 -20.02 10.07
CA ARG A 32 12.53 -19.73 11.40
C ARG A 32 11.42 -19.49 12.42
N LEU A 33 10.37 -18.76 12.05
CA LEU A 33 9.21 -18.57 12.93
C LEU A 33 8.51 -19.91 13.25
N GLN A 34 8.34 -20.77 12.26
CA GLN A 34 7.78 -22.13 12.49
C GLN A 34 8.68 -22.97 13.39
N ALA A 35 9.98 -22.92 13.18
CA ALA A 35 10.94 -23.66 13.99
C ALA A 35 10.93 -23.26 15.47
N VAL A 36 10.67 -21.98 15.77
CA VAL A 36 10.46 -21.51 17.15
C VAL A 36 9.25 -22.20 17.76
N VAL A 37 8.13 -22.27 17.06
CA VAL A 37 6.90 -22.90 17.54
C VAL A 37 7.10 -24.42 17.74
N GLU A 38 7.86 -25.06 16.87
CA GLU A 38 8.15 -26.50 16.98
C GLU A 38 9.34 -26.83 17.88
N ASN A 39 9.94 -25.83 18.51
CA ASN A 39 11.13 -25.97 19.35
C ASN A 39 12.26 -26.78 18.66
N CYS A 40 12.51 -26.49 17.39
CA CYS A 40 13.51 -27.18 16.58
C CYS A 40 14.38 -26.20 15.80
N HIS A 41 15.37 -26.69 15.06
CA HIS A 41 16.13 -25.86 14.15
C HIS A 41 15.42 -25.78 12.79
N TRP A 42 15.38 -24.61 12.18
CA TRP A 42 14.61 -24.35 10.94
C TRP A 42 15.00 -25.29 9.78
N ASN A 43 16.25 -25.79 9.72
CA ASN A 43 16.70 -26.71 8.68
C ASN A 43 16.19 -28.14 8.87
N THR A 44 15.67 -28.50 10.06
CA THR A 44 15.07 -29.82 10.33
C THR A 44 13.61 -29.90 9.89
N LEU A 45 12.97 -28.77 9.59
CA LEU A 45 11.63 -28.75 9.00
C LEU A 45 11.64 -29.47 7.65
N SER A 46 10.67 -30.35 7.43
CA SER A 46 10.56 -31.06 6.15
C SER A 46 10.39 -30.12 4.96
N PRO A 47 10.92 -30.46 3.77
CA PRO A 47 10.69 -29.66 2.55
C PRO A 47 9.20 -29.46 2.26
N VAL A 48 8.37 -30.46 2.49
CA VAL A 48 6.91 -30.42 2.29
C VAL A 48 6.28 -29.35 3.18
N LEU A 49 6.61 -29.33 4.47
CA LEU A 49 6.09 -28.32 5.40
C LEU A 49 6.54 -26.91 5.01
N ARG A 50 7.79 -26.73 4.62
CA ARG A 50 8.30 -25.43 4.15
C ARG A 50 7.54 -24.91 2.93
N ASP A 51 7.24 -25.77 1.97
CA ASP A 51 6.51 -25.39 0.77
C ASP A 51 5.03 -25.13 1.08
N GLN A 52 4.41 -25.91 1.96
CA GLN A 52 3.05 -25.65 2.46
C GLN A 52 2.94 -24.29 3.15
N LEU A 53 3.86 -23.98 4.07
CA LEU A 53 3.90 -22.70 4.77
C LEU A 53 4.05 -21.53 3.79
N TRP A 54 4.93 -21.67 2.82
CA TRP A 54 5.14 -20.63 1.81
C TRP A 54 3.92 -20.47 0.91
N HIS A 55 3.34 -21.57 0.44
CA HIS A 55 2.11 -21.56 -0.34
C HIS A 55 0.98 -20.86 0.42
N THR A 56 0.77 -21.24 1.69
CA THR A 56 -0.26 -20.63 2.54
C THR A 56 0.00 -19.15 2.77
N ALA A 57 1.23 -18.74 3.05
CA ALA A 57 1.59 -17.32 3.20
C ALA A 57 1.37 -16.52 1.93
N CYS A 58 1.65 -17.12 0.76
CA CYS A 58 1.39 -16.49 -0.54
C CYS A 58 -0.11 -16.34 -0.85
N HIS A 59 -0.98 -17.18 -0.28
CA HIS A 59 -2.43 -17.17 -0.51
C HIS A 59 -3.24 -16.61 0.68
N ALA A 60 -2.59 -16.28 1.80
CA ALA A 60 -3.26 -15.64 2.93
C ALA A 60 -3.73 -14.22 2.59
N PRO A 61 -4.85 -13.71 3.10
CA PRO A 61 -5.28 -12.34 2.84
C PRO A 61 -4.19 -11.33 3.26
N PRO A 62 -4.08 -10.18 2.57
CA PRO A 62 -3.10 -9.16 2.94
C PRO A 62 -3.38 -8.66 4.36
N VAL A 63 -2.34 -8.58 5.18
CA VAL A 63 -2.42 -7.95 6.50
C VAL A 63 -2.28 -6.44 6.30
N VAL A 64 -3.32 -5.72 6.64
CA VAL A 64 -3.31 -4.25 6.66
C VAL A 64 -2.82 -3.83 8.04
N PRO A 65 -1.64 -3.17 8.16
CA PRO A 65 -1.19 -2.68 9.46
C PRO A 65 -2.16 -1.61 9.97
N PRO A 66 -2.32 -1.51 11.30
CA PRO A 66 -3.17 -0.46 11.86
C PRO A 66 -2.72 0.92 11.39
N LEU A 67 -3.70 1.75 11.03
CA LEU A 67 -3.44 3.10 10.57
C LEU A 67 -2.95 3.96 11.76
N ASN A 68 -1.81 4.61 11.60
CA ASN A 68 -1.40 5.68 12.50
C ASN A 68 -2.27 6.91 12.19
N LEU A 69 -3.35 7.10 12.94
CA LEU A 69 -4.34 8.15 12.69
C LEU A 69 -3.75 9.56 12.71
N PRO A 70 -2.92 9.96 13.70
CA PRO A 70 -2.31 11.30 13.72
C PRO A 70 -1.46 11.58 12.47
N GLU A 71 -0.67 10.61 12.03
CA GLU A 71 0.13 10.73 10.80
C GLU A 71 -0.76 10.80 9.55
N ALA A 72 -1.76 9.94 9.48
CA ALA A 72 -2.68 9.91 8.34
C ALA A 72 -3.47 11.22 8.22
N GLU A 73 -3.96 11.78 9.33
CA GLU A 73 -4.63 13.07 9.35
C GLU A 73 -3.72 14.21 8.91
N HIS A 74 -2.47 14.22 9.36
CA HIS A 74 -1.49 15.22 8.95
C HIS A 74 -1.33 15.24 7.44
N TRP A 75 -1.05 14.09 6.84
CA TRP A 75 -0.86 13.98 5.39
C TRP A 75 -2.16 14.22 4.61
N MET A 76 -3.30 13.79 5.13
CA MET A 76 -4.59 14.04 4.50
C MET A 76 -4.92 15.53 4.44
N ARG A 77 -4.56 16.33 5.46
CA ARG A 77 -4.73 17.79 5.41
C ARG A 77 -3.91 18.43 4.30
N VAL A 78 -2.69 17.93 4.03
CA VAL A 78 -1.89 18.39 2.90
C VAL A 78 -2.58 18.04 1.57
N ALA A 79 -3.10 16.81 1.43
CA ALA A 79 -3.85 16.41 0.24
C ALA A 79 -5.14 17.23 0.04
N LEU A 80 -5.85 17.57 1.13
CA LEU A 80 -7.06 18.41 1.09
C LEU A 80 -6.75 19.84 0.60
N THR A 81 -5.60 20.39 0.93
CA THR A 81 -5.17 21.70 0.37
C THR A 81 -5.02 21.65 -1.15
N LEU A 82 -4.50 20.54 -1.68
CA LEU A 82 -4.40 20.33 -3.13
C LEU A 82 -5.77 20.13 -3.78
N ALA A 83 -6.69 19.44 -3.09
CA ALA A 83 -8.08 19.29 -3.54
C ALA A 83 -8.79 20.65 -3.62
N ALA A 84 -8.60 21.55 -2.65
CA ALA A 84 -9.12 22.91 -2.68
C ALA A 84 -8.57 23.71 -3.88
N GLN A 85 -7.29 23.54 -4.22
CA GLN A 85 -6.69 24.14 -5.41
C GLN A 85 -7.32 23.61 -6.72
N ALA A 86 -7.66 22.31 -6.79
CA ALA A 86 -8.39 21.74 -7.91
C ALA A 86 -9.78 22.39 -8.05
N ALA A 87 -10.54 22.47 -6.95
CA ALA A 87 -11.86 23.11 -6.90
C ALA A 87 -11.81 24.56 -7.38
N ALA A 88 -10.82 25.33 -6.97
CA ALA A 88 -10.66 26.74 -7.38
C ALA A 88 -10.40 26.90 -8.88
N ARG A 89 -9.98 25.83 -9.58
CA ARG A 89 -9.81 25.79 -11.04
C ARG A 89 -10.98 25.15 -11.79
N GLY A 90 -12.10 24.84 -11.10
CA GLY A 90 -13.26 24.19 -11.70
C GLY A 90 -13.07 22.67 -11.94
N GLU A 91 -12.07 22.06 -11.35
CA GLU A 91 -11.82 20.62 -11.40
C GLU A 91 -12.57 19.87 -10.29
N VAL A 92 -12.74 18.57 -10.46
CA VAL A 92 -13.19 17.71 -9.35
C VAL A 92 -12.17 17.82 -8.20
N PRO A 93 -12.61 18.12 -6.95
CA PRO A 93 -11.73 18.46 -5.84
C PRO A 93 -11.00 17.23 -5.27
N VAL A 94 -10.04 16.72 -6.02
CA VAL A 94 -9.16 15.62 -5.59
C VAL A 94 -7.72 16.12 -5.50
N GLY A 95 -7.08 15.78 -4.39
CA GLY A 95 -5.67 16.04 -4.14
C GLY A 95 -4.96 14.78 -3.65
N ALA A 96 -3.73 14.57 -4.07
CA ALA A 96 -2.92 13.44 -3.70
C ALA A 96 -1.48 13.82 -3.41
N ILE A 97 -0.85 13.12 -2.47
CA ILE A 97 0.57 13.22 -2.17
C ILE A 97 1.21 11.83 -2.09
N VAL A 98 2.50 11.79 -2.40
CA VAL A 98 3.36 10.61 -2.18
C VAL A 98 4.38 10.96 -1.11
N VAL A 99 4.41 10.15 -0.06
CA VAL A 99 5.29 10.35 1.11
C VAL A 99 6.31 9.22 1.18
N LYS A 100 7.57 9.55 1.44
CA LYS A 100 8.66 8.61 1.73
C LYS A 100 9.49 9.11 2.89
N ALA A 101 9.73 8.25 3.88
CA ALA A 101 10.52 8.58 5.07
C ALA A 101 10.12 9.93 5.71
N GLY A 102 8.81 10.18 5.88
CA GLY A 102 8.28 11.39 6.49
C GLY A 102 8.42 12.66 5.65
N LYS A 103 8.64 12.55 4.33
CA LYS A 103 8.75 13.71 3.42
C LYS A 103 7.83 13.52 2.23
N VAL A 104 7.16 14.60 1.81
CA VAL A 104 6.41 14.63 0.53
C VAL A 104 7.42 14.69 -0.60
N ILE A 105 7.37 13.70 -1.50
CA ILE A 105 8.24 13.60 -2.68
C ILE A 105 7.49 13.74 -4.00
N GLY A 106 6.17 13.77 -3.94
CA GLY A 106 5.30 14.02 -5.08
C GLY A 106 3.93 14.52 -4.61
N GLN A 107 3.33 15.41 -5.38
CA GLN A 107 2.02 15.97 -5.12
C GLN A 107 1.27 16.22 -6.43
N GLY A 108 -0.05 16.15 -6.37
CA GLY A 108 -0.93 16.39 -7.51
C GLY A 108 -2.31 16.85 -7.08
N SER A 109 -2.95 17.60 -7.93
CA SER A 109 -4.36 17.97 -7.84
C SER A 109 -5.00 17.74 -9.20
N ASN A 110 -6.24 17.30 -9.22
CA ASN A 110 -6.95 17.01 -10.48
C ASN A 110 -6.83 18.17 -11.46
N ALA A 111 -6.55 17.81 -12.72
CA ALA A 111 -6.39 18.76 -13.81
C ALA A 111 -6.90 18.23 -15.18
N PRO A 112 -7.83 17.25 -15.29
CA PRO A 112 -8.27 16.73 -16.59
C PRO A 112 -8.83 17.80 -17.52
N ILE A 113 -9.61 18.73 -17.01
CA ILE A 113 -10.23 19.81 -17.81
C ILE A 113 -9.15 20.78 -18.28
N ALA A 114 -8.33 21.29 -17.36
CA ALA A 114 -7.31 22.30 -17.63
C ALA A 114 -6.23 21.80 -18.60
N THR A 115 -5.91 20.50 -18.56
CA THR A 115 -4.85 19.90 -19.40
C THR A 115 -5.37 19.15 -20.62
N HIS A 116 -6.69 18.98 -20.77
CA HIS A 116 -7.32 18.12 -21.78
C HIS A 116 -6.75 16.70 -21.78
N ASP A 117 -6.38 16.19 -20.58
CA ASP A 117 -5.81 14.86 -20.37
C ASP A 117 -6.70 14.04 -19.42
N PRO A 118 -7.39 12.99 -19.91
CA PRO A 118 -8.25 12.16 -19.07
C PRO A 118 -7.47 11.40 -17.98
N CYS A 119 -6.15 11.32 -18.09
CA CYS A 119 -5.27 10.68 -17.13
C CYS A 119 -4.70 11.67 -16.09
N ALA A 120 -4.98 12.98 -16.18
CA ALA A 120 -4.45 13.98 -15.25
C ALA A 120 -5.17 13.99 -13.89
N HIS A 121 -5.40 12.79 -13.32
CA HIS A 121 -5.89 12.66 -11.95
C HIS A 121 -4.78 13.01 -10.94
N ALA A 122 -5.19 13.49 -9.78
CA ALA A 122 -4.28 13.93 -8.72
C ALA A 122 -3.23 12.86 -8.39
N GLU A 123 -3.63 11.61 -8.29
CA GLU A 123 -2.77 10.47 -7.98
C GLU A 123 -1.72 10.25 -9.08
N ILE A 124 -2.13 10.28 -10.35
CA ILE A 124 -1.22 10.09 -11.49
C ILE A 124 -0.16 11.19 -11.51
N LEU A 125 -0.57 12.44 -11.27
CA LEU A 125 0.36 13.57 -11.21
C LEU A 125 1.34 13.44 -10.03
N ALA A 126 0.84 13.05 -8.84
CA ALA A 126 1.66 12.82 -7.66
C ALA A 126 2.68 11.67 -7.87
N LEU A 127 2.23 10.54 -8.46
CA LEU A 127 3.10 9.40 -8.76
C LEU A 127 4.20 9.78 -9.77
N ARG A 128 3.86 10.52 -10.83
CA ARG A 128 4.82 11.01 -11.83
C ARG A 128 5.89 11.90 -11.19
N GLN A 129 5.49 12.86 -10.36
CA GLN A 129 6.43 13.73 -9.67
C GLN A 129 7.33 12.95 -8.71
N ALA A 130 6.78 12.03 -7.93
CA ALA A 130 7.54 11.17 -7.03
C ALA A 130 8.55 10.28 -7.78
N ALA A 131 8.15 9.73 -8.93
CA ALA A 131 9.02 8.93 -9.78
C ALA A 131 10.19 9.74 -10.35
N GLN A 132 9.92 10.96 -10.79
CA GLN A 132 10.95 11.90 -11.23
C GLN A 132 11.91 12.26 -10.10
N HIS A 133 11.37 12.56 -8.90
CA HIS A 133 12.18 12.87 -7.71
C HIS A 133 13.13 11.73 -7.33
N LEU A 134 12.68 10.47 -7.44
CA LEU A 134 13.49 9.30 -7.12
C LEU A 134 14.35 8.79 -8.29
N GLY A 135 14.18 9.31 -9.51
CA GLY A 135 14.81 8.77 -10.70
C GLY A 135 14.39 7.31 -10.99
N ASN A 136 13.23 6.89 -10.50
CA ASN A 136 12.76 5.51 -10.59
C ASN A 136 11.22 5.47 -10.60
N TYR A 137 10.63 4.71 -11.55
CA TYR A 137 9.18 4.53 -11.59
C TYR A 137 8.65 3.65 -10.45
N ARG A 138 9.49 2.83 -9.83
CA ARG A 138 9.13 2.01 -8.66
C ARG A 138 9.22 2.85 -7.39
N LEU A 139 8.10 3.06 -6.76
CA LEU A 139 7.94 3.87 -5.54
C LEU A 139 7.90 2.98 -4.29
N THR A 140 8.77 1.99 -4.25
CA THR A 140 8.86 1.04 -3.12
C THR A 140 9.15 1.78 -1.81
N GLY A 141 8.38 1.45 -0.77
CA GLY A 141 8.46 2.11 0.54
C GLY A 141 7.78 3.47 0.60
N CYS A 142 7.08 3.89 -0.47
CA CYS A 142 6.28 5.11 -0.46
C CYS A 142 4.84 4.85 -0.02
N ALA A 143 4.22 5.82 0.65
CA ALA A 143 2.80 5.87 0.95
C ALA A 143 2.11 6.94 0.09
N VAL A 144 0.94 6.62 -0.45
CA VAL A 144 0.07 7.56 -1.15
C VAL A 144 -1.07 7.96 -0.23
N TYR A 145 -1.30 9.25 -0.10
CA TYR A 145 -2.47 9.82 0.57
C TYR A 145 -3.29 10.59 -0.46
N VAL A 146 -4.56 10.27 -0.59
CA VAL A 146 -5.48 10.87 -1.57
C VAL A 146 -6.81 11.17 -0.91
N THR A 147 -7.45 12.27 -1.29
CA THR A 147 -8.70 12.73 -0.64
C THR A 147 -9.91 11.88 -0.99
N LEU A 148 -9.91 11.21 -2.15
CA LEU A 148 -10.98 10.33 -2.63
C LEU A 148 -10.39 8.95 -2.96
N GLU A 149 -11.17 7.89 -2.79
CA GLU A 149 -10.81 6.54 -3.16
C GLU A 149 -10.34 6.47 -4.62
N PRO A 150 -9.17 5.86 -4.91
CA PRO A 150 -8.63 5.83 -6.27
C PRO A 150 -9.51 5.01 -7.21
N CYS A 151 -9.70 5.50 -8.42
CA CYS A 151 -10.37 4.80 -9.50
C CYS A 151 -9.48 3.65 -10.05
N PRO A 152 -9.98 2.74 -10.91
CA PRO A 152 -9.20 1.61 -11.45
C PRO A 152 -7.91 2.02 -12.17
N MET A 153 -7.92 3.15 -12.90
CA MET A 153 -6.72 3.67 -13.57
C MET A 153 -5.64 4.05 -12.54
N CYS A 154 -6.01 4.80 -11.50
CA CYS A 154 -5.07 5.24 -10.47
C CYS A 154 -4.59 4.08 -9.60
N ALA A 155 -5.48 3.17 -9.21
CA ALA A 155 -5.12 1.95 -8.49
C ALA A 155 -4.15 1.07 -9.30
N GLY A 156 -4.39 0.88 -10.60
CA GLY A 156 -3.49 0.20 -11.52
C GLY A 156 -2.10 0.86 -11.57
N ALA A 157 -2.05 2.19 -11.67
CA ALA A 157 -0.79 2.93 -11.66
C ALA A 157 -0.03 2.75 -10.33
N MET A 158 -0.72 2.76 -9.18
CA MET A 158 -0.12 2.53 -7.86
C MET A 158 0.46 1.12 -7.73
N LEU A 159 -0.24 0.10 -8.25
CA LEU A 159 0.24 -1.29 -8.31
C LEU A 159 1.51 -1.39 -9.16
N HIS A 160 1.52 -0.81 -10.37
CA HIS A 160 2.71 -0.78 -11.22
C HIS A 160 3.88 -0.04 -10.58
N ALA A 161 3.59 1.05 -9.85
CA ALA A 161 4.60 1.80 -9.12
C ALA A 161 5.09 1.09 -7.85
N ARG A 162 4.48 -0.02 -7.42
CA ARG A 162 4.84 -0.77 -6.20
C ARG A 162 4.80 0.09 -4.94
N VAL A 163 3.77 0.95 -4.80
CA VAL A 163 3.59 1.71 -3.56
C VAL A 163 3.33 0.77 -2.38
N ALA A 164 3.87 1.11 -1.22
CA ALA A 164 3.77 0.26 -0.04
C ALA A 164 2.42 0.41 0.70
N LYS A 165 1.77 1.58 0.57
CA LYS A 165 0.56 1.92 1.32
C LYS A 165 -0.27 2.95 0.55
N VAL A 166 -1.58 2.77 0.57
CA VAL A 166 -2.56 3.75 0.07
C VAL A 166 -3.53 4.08 1.19
N VAL A 167 -3.74 5.38 1.42
CA VAL A 167 -4.69 5.92 2.39
C VAL A 167 -5.59 6.90 1.66
N TYR A 168 -6.90 6.69 1.72
CA TYR A 168 -7.85 7.62 1.11
C TYR A 168 -8.83 8.19 2.16
N GLY A 169 -9.33 9.39 1.89
CA GLY A 169 -10.17 10.13 2.82
C GLY A 169 -11.64 9.73 2.75
N ALA A 170 -12.18 9.60 1.55
CA ALA A 170 -13.58 9.27 1.31
C ALA A 170 -13.71 8.12 0.31
N ALA A 171 -14.69 7.25 0.53
CA ALA A 171 -15.05 6.19 -0.41
C ALA A 171 -15.71 6.76 -1.69
N ASP A 172 -15.45 6.13 -2.83
CA ASP A 172 -16.12 6.46 -4.09
C ASP A 172 -17.06 5.33 -4.51
N ALA A 173 -18.33 5.51 -4.26
CA ALA A 173 -19.38 4.53 -4.61
C ALA A 173 -19.60 4.35 -6.12
N LYS A 174 -19.02 5.21 -6.98
CA LYS A 174 -19.19 5.15 -8.44
C LYS A 174 -18.05 4.42 -9.13
N THR A 175 -16.82 4.72 -8.75
CA THR A 175 -15.61 4.24 -9.44
C THR A 175 -14.50 3.77 -8.51
N GLY A 176 -14.74 3.66 -7.21
CA GLY A 176 -13.73 3.27 -6.22
C GLY A 176 -13.15 1.89 -6.47
N ALA A 177 -11.84 1.78 -6.46
CA ALA A 177 -11.11 0.55 -6.76
C ALA A 177 -10.25 0.03 -5.60
N ALA A 178 -10.54 0.48 -4.38
CA ALA A 178 -9.92 0.03 -3.14
C ALA A 178 -10.94 -0.54 -2.14
N GLY A 179 -12.04 -1.11 -2.66
CA GLY A 179 -13.05 -1.81 -1.88
C GLY A 179 -14.49 -1.34 -2.09
N SER A 180 -14.76 -0.13 -2.63
CA SER A 180 -16.13 0.38 -2.77
C SER A 180 -16.88 -0.26 -3.94
N VAL A 181 -16.29 -0.37 -5.13
CA VAL A 181 -16.89 -0.99 -6.33
C VAL A 181 -16.13 -2.26 -6.70
N VAL A 182 -14.82 -2.16 -6.80
CA VAL A 182 -13.89 -3.29 -6.98
C VAL A 182 -12.73 -3.12 -6.01
N ASP A 183 -12.00 -4.19 -5.74
CA ASP A 183 -10.75 -4.11 -4.96
C ASP A 183 -9.60 -4.66 -5.79
N LEU A 184 -8.87 -3.75 -6.46
CA LEU A 184 -7.70 -4.09 -7.25
C LEU A 184 -6.48 -4.40 -6.39
N PHE A 185 -6.39 -3.85 -5.18
CA PHE A 185 -5.28 -4.09 -4.26
C PHE A 185 -5.34 -5.49 -3.62
N ALA A 186 -6.54 -6.08 -3.53
CA ALA A 186 -6.72 -7.46 -3.12
C ALA A 186 -6.37 -8.49 -4.22
N GLN A 187 -6.26 -8.05 -5.49
CA GLN A 187 -5.96 -8.93 -6.62
C GLN A 187 -4.48 -9.28 -6.68
N ARG A 188 -4.12 -10.48 -6.22
CA ARG A 188 -2.72 -10.93 -6.12
C ARG A 188 -2.02 -11.12 -7.45
N GLN A 189 -2.76 -11.38 -8.51
CA GLN A 189 -2.23 -11.54 -9.87
C GLN A 189 -1.69 -10.21 -10.43
N LEU A 190 -2.10 -9.07 -9.86
CA LEU A 190 -1.70 -7.75 -10.34
C LEU A 190 -0.42 -7.22 -9.66
N ASN A 191 0.13 -7.93 -8.65
CA ASN A 191 1.25 -7.41 -7.87
C ASN A 191 2.42 -8.42 -7.77
#